data_3cc1d09f8378762fd4c9df069b988e7c
#
_entry.id   3cc1d09f8378762fd4c9df069b988e7c
#
_cell.length_a   1.000
_cell.length_b   1.000
_cell.length_c   1.000
_cell.angle_alpha   90.00
_cell.angle_beta   90.00
_cell.angle_gamma   90.00
#
_symmetry.space_group_name_H-M   'P 1'
#
loop_
_entity.id
_entity.type
_entity.pdbx_description
1 polymer ?
#
loop_
_entity_poly.entity_id
_entity_poly.type
_entity_poly.pdbx_seq_one_letter_code
_entity_poly.pdbx_strand_id
1 'polypeptide(L)'
;KKKKKTVVIVGLGPAGLFCALTLARNYTDTKVIIIERGEPVERRGQAIGALFHRRKLSETSNLCYGEGGAGTWSDGKLTTRIGRNGEQVKDVFKTFVEFGAPPEILQMGKPHLGTDRMVKILRNARYHLEEMGCEIMFDETCRAVIVEDNKAVGVTTESGKTIDAEAVVLATGHSSRALFEQLSNDGVLLEFQSFASGFRIEHPQELLNELQYGDRFAKEVERGKGRIPVADYRVAHTNKADNRGVFSFCMCPG
;
A
#
# COMPACT_ATOMS: atom_id res chain seq x y z
N LYS A 1 -22.25 -27.42 15.02
CA LYS A 1 -21.67 -26.07 14.89
C LYS A 1 -22.11 -25.49 13.55
N LYS A 2 -22.69 -24.29 13.54
CA LYS A 2 -23.04 -23.60 12.28
C LYS A 2 -21.74 -23.40 11.46
N LYS A 3 -21.75 -23.77 10.17
CA LYS A 3 -20.60 -23.55 9.29
C LYS A 3 -20.32 -22.05 9.25
N LYS A 4 -19.09 -21.61 9.54
CA LYS A 4 -18.71 -20.20 9.43
C LYS A 4 -18.79 -19.79 7.96
N LYS A 5 -19.24 -18.57 7.69
CA LYS A 5 -19.14 -17.97 6.36
C LYS A 5 -17.68 -17.72 6.04
N THR A 6 -17.24 -18.05 4.85
CA THR A 6 -15.87 -17.81 4.42
C THR A 6 -15.82 -16.57 3.53
N VAL A 7 -14.91 -15.66 3.84
CA VAL A 7 -14.58 -14.52 2.98
C VAL A 7 -13.12 -14.63 2.57
N VAL A 8 -12.87 -14.63 1.27
CA VAL A 8 -11.52 -14.60 0.71
C VAL A 8 -11.14 -13.17 0.33
N ILE A 9 -9.98 -12.72 0.78
CA ILE A 9 -9.40 -11.42 0.44
C ILE A 9 -8.16 -11.67 -0.41
N VAL A 10 -8.12 -11.14 -1.62
CA VAL A 10 -6.99 -11.26 -2.53
C VAL A 10 -6.15 -9.99 -2.48
N GLY A 11 -4.95 -10.11 -1.92
CA GLY A 11 -4.00 -9.03 -1.68
C GLY A 11 -3.97 -8.54 -0.24
N LEU A 12 -2.77 -8.43 0.33
CA LEU A 12 -2.50 -7.93 1.68
C LEU A 12 -1.81 -6.54 1.66
N GLY A 13 -2.23 -5.71 0.72
CA GLY A 13 -1.97 -4.27 0.74
C GLY A 13 -2.87 -3.55 1.76
N PRO A 14 -2.84 -2.20 1.83
CA PRO A 14 -3.65 -1.45 2.80
C PRO A 14 -5.14 -1.79 2.74
N ALA A 15 -5.71 -1.93 1.55
CA ALA A 15 -7.13 -2.26 1.40
C ALA A 15 -7.47 -3.64 1.97
N GLY A 16 -6.68 -4.66 1.64
CA GLY A 16 -6.88 -6.02 2.16
C GLY A 16 -6.67 -6.11 3.66
N LEU A 17 -5.63 -5.46 4.18
CA LEU A 17 -5.34 -5.42 5.61
C LEU A 17 -6.50 -4.83 6.42
N PHE A 18 -6.99 -3.64 6.04
CA PHE A 18 -8.09 -2.99 6.75
C PHE A 18 -9.42 -3.73 6.56
N CYS A 19 -9.65 -4.35 5.39
CA CYS A 19 -10.79 -5.24 5.18
C CYS A 19 -10.74 -6.43 6.15
N ALA A 20 -9.60 -7.12 6.23
CA ALA A 20 -9.40 -8.25 7.12
C ALA A 20 -9.61 -7.88 8.59
N LEU A 21 -8.99 -6.77 9.05
CA LEU A 21 -9.16 -6.27 10.42
C LEU A 21 -10.63 -5.94 10.73
N THR A 22 -11.33 -5.30 9.78
CA THR A 22 -12.74 -4.96 9.95
C THR A 22 -13.62 -6.21 10.05
N LEU A 23 -13.41 -7.20 9.19
CA LEU A 23 -14.15 -8.44 9.21
C LEU A 23 -13.88 -9.24 10.49
N ALA A 24 -12.61 -9.41 10.85
CA ALA A 24 -12.22 -10.18 12.02
C ALA A 24 -12.74 -9.58 13.33
N ARG A 25 -12.73 -8.24 13.44
CA ARG A 25 -13.21 -7.54 14.64
C ARG A 25 -14.73 -7.53 14.81
N ASN A 26 -15.48 -7.47 13.71
CA ASN A 26 -16.93 -7.24 13.77
C ASN A 26 -17.77 -8.49 13.46
N TYR A 27 -17.17 -9.55 12.87
CA TYR A 27 -17.91 -10.73 12.41
C TYR A 27 -17.26 -12.03 12.89
N THR A 28 -17.52 -12.42 14.12
CA THR A 28 -16.92 -13.60 14.77
C THR A 28 -17.36 -14.94 14.18
N ASP A 29 -18.45 -14.96 13.42
CA ASP A 29 -18.97 -16.11 12.67
C ASP A 29 -18.39 -16.23 11.26
N THR A 30 -17.45 -15.34 10.88
CA THR A 30 -16.80 -15.32 9.58
C THR A 30 -15.38 -15.90 9.68
N LYS A 31 -15.04 -16.78 8.74
CA LYS A 31 -13.66 -17.21 8.49
C LYS A 31 -13.06 -16.28 7.44
N VAL A 32 -11.97 -15.62 7.74
CA VAL A 32 -11.25 -14.74 6.80
C VAL A 32 -10.01 -15.48 6.30
N ILE A 33 -9.89 -15.62 4.99
CA ILE A 33 -8.72 -16.17 4.31
C ILE A 33 -8.12 -15.09 3.43
N ILE A 34 -6.84 -14.83 3.57
CA ILE A 34 -6.12 -13.81 2.82
C ILE A 34 -5.10 -14.50 1.93
N ILE A 35 -5.09 -14.14 0.66
CA ILE A 35 -4.13 -14.63 -0.33
C ILE A 35 -3.23 -13.48 -0.71
N GLU A 36 -1.93 -13.58 -0.45
CA GLU A 36 -0.93 -12.58 -0.82
C GLU A 36 0.12 -13.24 -1.72
N ARG A 37 0.30 -12.65 -2.91
CA ARG A 37 1.24 -13.17 -3.92
C ARG A 37 2.70 -13.05 -3.48
N GLY A 38 3.01 -12.00 -2.75
CA GLY A 38 4.37 -11.72 -2.31
C GLY A 38 4.67 -12.32 -0.94
N GLU A 39 5.85 -11.99 -0.49
CA GLU A 39 6.39 -12.47 0.79
C GLU A 39 5.93 -11.63 1.97
N PRO A 40 6.01 -12.20 3.21
CA PRO A 40 5.90 -11.43 4.43
C PRO A 40 6.90 -10.27 4.46
N VAL A 41 6.54 -9.19 5.13
CA VAL A 41 7.30 -7.93 5.10
C VAL A 41 8.77 -8.09 5.51
N GLU A 42 9.10 -9.03 6.37
CA GLU A 42 10.47 -9.32 6.80
C GLU A 42 11.33 -9.90 5.67
N ARG A 43 10.77 -10.82 4.87
CA ARG A 43 11.46 -11.43 3.73
C ARG A 43 11.49 -10.52 2.51
N ARG A 44 10.45 -9.70 2.35
CA ARG A 44 10.36 -8.71 1.29
C ARG A 44 11.58 -7.76 1.26
N GLY A 45 12.11 -7.38 2.43
CA GLY A 45 13.34 -6.57 2.53
C GLY A 45 14.56 -7.25 1.90
N GLN A 46 14.65 -8.57 1.97
CA GLN A 46 15.74 -9.33 1.34
C GLN A 46 15.63 -9.32 -0.20
N ALA A 47 14.42 -9.45 -0.73
CA ALA A 47 14.17 -9.35 -2.17
C ALA A 47 14.51 -7.95 -2.72
N ILE A 48 14.17 -6.90 -1.96
CA ILE A 48 14.53 -5.52 -2.30
C ILE A 48 16.05 -5.30 -2.24
N GLY A 49 16.73 -5.82 -1.21
CA GLY A 49 18.19 -5.80 -1.13
C GLY A 49 18.85 -6.53 -2.32
N ALA A 50 18.28 -7.65 -2.76
CA ALA A 50 18.75 -8.37 -3.93
C ALA A 50 18.61 -7.56 -5.23
N LEU A 51 17.52 -6.78 -5.36
CA LEU A 51 17.33 -5.87 -6.49
C LEU A 51 18.42 -4.79 -6.54
N PHE A 52 18.69 -4.11 -5.45
CA PHE A 52 19.64 -3.01 -5.43
C PHE A 52 21.11 -3.47 -5.54
N HIS A 53 21.49 -4.51 -4.81
CA HIS A 53 22.88 -4.94 -4.74
C HIS A 53 23.27 -5.96 -5.82
N ARG A 54 22.32 -6.77 -6.28
CA ARG A 54 22.58 -7.88 -7.21
C ARG A 54 21.80 -7.77 -8.52
N ARG A 55 21.02 -6.71 -8.73
CA ARG A 55 20.17 -6.51 -9.90
C ARG A 55 19.17 -7.67 -10.14
N LYS A 56 18.79 -8.38 -9.09
CA LYS A 56 17.86 -9.50 -9.15
C LYS A 56 16.47 -9.03 -8.73
N LEU A 57 15.58 -8.90 -9.70
CA LEU A 57 14.17 -8.56 -9.46
C LEU A 57 13.38 -9.82 -9.08
N SER A 58 12.61 -9.76 -8.00
CA SER A 58 11.51 -10.68 -7.73
C SER A 58 10.21 -10.09 -8.27
N GLU A 59 9.48 -10.84 -9.08
CA GLU A 59 8.22 -10.36 -9.68
C GLU A 59 7.06 -10.31 -8.69
N THR A 60 7.15 -11.08 -7.61
CA THR A 60 6.10 -11.19 -6.60
C THR A 60 6.41 -10.42 -5.32
N SER A 61 7.69 -10.16 -5.04
CA SER A 61 8.13 -9.49 -3.81
C SER A 61 9.20 -8.44 -4.11
N ASN A 62 8.85 -7.17 -4.08
CA ASN A 62 9.75 -6.06 -4.43
C ASN A 62 9.27 -4.73 -3.82
N LEU A 63 9.69 -3.58 -4.36
CA LEU A 63 9.25 -2.26 -3.90
C LEU A 63 7.74 -2.03 -4.01
N CYS A 64 7.07 -2.68 -4.98
CA CYS A 64 5.65 -2.49 -5.28
C CYS A 64 4.77 -3.61 -4.71
N TYR A 65 5.28 -4.82 -4.59
CA TYR A 65 4.53 -6.03 -4.27
C TYR A 65 5.04 -6.71 -3.01
N GLY A 66 4.13 -7.43 -2.35
CA GLY A 66 4.32 -8.10 -1.08
C GLY A 66 3.50 -7.47 0.04
N GLU A 67 3.54 -8.05 1.23
CA GLU A 67 2.78 -7.59 2.40
C GLU A 67 2.89 -6.08 2.60
N GLY A 68 1.74 -5.43 2.78
CA GLY A 68 1.63 -3.98 2.97
C GLY A 68 1.61 -3.17 1.67
N GLY A 69 1.85 -3.79 0.50
CA GLY A 69 1.77 -3.15 -0.82
C GLY A 69 2.87 -2.12 -1.09
N ALA A 70 2.64 -1.25 -2.08
CA ALA A 70 3.63 -0.30 -2.57
C ALA A 70 4.03 0.80 -1.57
N GLY A 71 3.20 1.09 -0.57
CA GLY A 71 3.46 2.12 0.44
C GLY A 71 4.51 1.74 1.47
N THR A 72 4.75 0.45 1.70
CA THR A 72 5.60 -0.05 2.78
C THR A 72 7.06 0.40 2.66
N TRP A 73 7.62 0.33 1.45
CA TRP A 73 9.01 0.65 1.13
C TRP A 73 9.17 2.02 0.48
N SER A 74 8.20 2.89 0.71
CA SER A 74 8.28 4.31 0.45
C SER A 74 8.77 5.05 1.71
N ASP A 75 8.72 6.37 1.70
CA ASP A 75 9.02 7.16 2.91
C ASP A 75 7.93 7.10 4.00
N GLY A 76 6.91 6.27 3.81
CA GLY A 76 5.83 6.08 4.78
C GLY A 76 4.94 7.31 4.98
N LYS A 77 4.80 8.13 3.95
CA LYS A 77 3.85 9.27 3.98
C LYS A 77 2.42 8.78 4.07
N LEU A 78 1.71 9.27 5.08
CA LEU A 78 0.28 9.03 5.23
C LEU A 78 -0.49 10.25 4.72
N THR A 79 -1.02 10.14 3.50
CA THR A 79 -1.79 11.21 2.87
C THR A 79 -3.17 10.71 2.44
N THR A 80 -4.17 11.59 2.48
CA THR A 80 -5.52 11.27 2.04
C THR A 80 -6.11 12.41 1.21
N ARG A 81 -7.01 12.07 0.28
CA ARG A 81 -7.81 13.02 -0.50
C ARG A 81 -9.26 13.13 -0.04
N ILE A 82 -9.71 12.24 0.85
CA ILE A 82 -11.11 12.19 1.33
C ILE A 82 -11.38 13.07 2.55
N GLY A 83 -10.45 13.94 2.89
CA GLY A 83 -10.58 14.82 4.06
C GLY A 83 -9.95 14.21 5.31
N ARG A 84 -9.16 15.04 6.00
CA ARG A 84 -8.31 14.62 7.11
C ARG A 84 -9.04 14.36 8.41
N ASN A 85 -10.15 15.07 8.60
CA ASN A 85 -10.91 15.05 9.84
C ASN A 85 -12.05 14.03 9.82
N GLY A 86 -12.17 13.24 8.74
CA GLY A 86 -13.16 12.17 8.65
C GLY A 86 -12.88 11.08 9.70
N GLU A 87 -13.93 10.54 10.32
CA GLU A 87 -13.80 9.47 11.32
C GLU A 87 -13.05 8.26 10.77
N GLN A 88 -13.30 7.90 9.50
CA GLN A 88 -12.62 6.77 8.85
C GLN A 88 -11.10 6.98 8.79
N VAL A 89 -10.64 8.19 8.52
CA VAL A 89 -9.19 8.52 8.48
C VAL A 89 -8.60 8.47 9.88
N LYS A 90 -9.33 8.97 10.88
CA LYS A 90 -8.91 8.87 12.29
C LYS A 90 -8.81 7.42 12.74
N ASP A 91 -9.74 6.57 12.33
CA ASP A 91 -9.74 5.15 12.71
C ASP A 91 -8.57 4.40 12.06
N VAL A 92 -8.20 4.73 10.82
CA VAL A 92 -6.97 4.22 10.19
C VAL A 92 -5.74 4.62 11.00
N PHE A 93 -5.62 5.89 11.41
CA PHE A 93 -4.48 6.35 12.20
C PHE A 93 -4.44 5.74 13.60
N LYS A 94 -5.59 5.61 14.27
CA LYS A 94 -5.70 4.89 15.56
C LYS A 94 -5.22 3.44 15.42
N THR A 95 -5.61 2.76 14.35
CA THR A 95 -5.18 1.40 14.05
C THR A 95 -3.66 1.33 13.85
N PHE A 96 -3.06 2.28 13.14
CA PHE A 96 -1.60 2.32 13.04
C PHE A 96 -0.92 2.54 14.39
N VAL A 97 -1.48 3.40 15.27
CA VAL A 97 -0.98 3.60 16.64
C VAL A 97 -1.11 2.32 17.46
N GLU A 98 -2.21 1.61 17.37
CA GLU A 98 -2.42 0.30 18.01
C GLU A 98 -1.32 -0.69 17.63
N PHE A 99 -0.88 -0.69 16.38
CA PHE A 99 0.19 -1.59 15.90
C PHE A 99 1.61 -1.01 16.02
N GLY A 100 1.78 0.12 16.68
CA GLY A 100 3.09 0.64 17.07
C GLY A 100 3.55 1.88 16.32
N ALA A 101 2.66 2.60 15.63
CA ALA A 101 2.97 3.94 15.17
C ALA A 101 3.01 4.92 16.36
N PRO A 102 3.82 5.99 16.28
CA PRO A 102 3.86 6.99 17.32
C PRO A 102 2.51 7.75 17.39
N PRO A 103 1.97 8.01 18.60
CA PRO A 103 0.67 8.64 18.76
C PRO A 103 0.58 10.06 18.18
N GLU A 104 1.72 10.71 17.98
CA GLU A 104 1.82 12.04 17.39
C GLU A 104 1.23 12.11 15.96
N ILE A 105 1.16 10.97 15.23
CA ILE A 105 0.55 10.93 13.91
C ILE A 105 -0.91 11.36 13.91
N LEU A 106 -1.61 11.22 15.03
CA LEU A 106 -3.00 11.65 15.20
C LEU A 106 -3.16 13.18 15.12
N GLN A 107 -2.11 13.92 15.44
CA GLN A 107 -2.10 15.38 15.49
C GLN A 107 -1.35 16.00 14.30
N MET A 108 -0.52 15.21 13.62
CA MET A 108 0.32 15.71 12.51
C MET A 108 -0.47 15.90 11.22
N GLY A 109 -0.15 16.98 10.53
CA GLY A 109 -0.73 17.37 9.27
C GLY A 109 -0.43 16.43 8.12
N LYS A 110 0.74 15.87 8.03
CA LYS A 110 1.23 14.96 7.01
C LYS A 110 2.24 14.02 7.68
N PRO A 111 1.76 13.02 8.43
CA PRO A 111 2.68 12.17 9.17
C PRO A 111 3.52 11.33 8.21
N HIS A 112 4.78 11.15 8.59
CA HIS A 112 5.73 10.25 7.93
C HIS A 112 6.11 9.18 8.94
N LEU A 113 5.91 7.91 8.60
CA LEU A 113 6.25 6.79 9.47
C LEU A 113 7.66 6.24 9.22
N GLY A 114 8.12 6.33 7.97
CA GLY A 114 9.36 5.68 7.54
C GLY A 114 9.20 4.16 7.36
N THR A 115 10.10 3.56 6.59
CA THR A 115 10.06 2.15 6.23
C THR A 115 10.19 1.23 7.46
N ASP A 116 11.11 1.53 8.37
CA ASP A 116 11.38 0.67 9.55
C ASP A 116 10.15 0.52 10.45
N ARG A 117 9.43 1.62 10.66
CA ARG A 117 8.20 1.60 11.45
C ARG A 117 7.07 0.88 10.71
N MET A 118 6.94 1.10 9.39
CA MET A 118 5.94 0.42 8.58
C MET A 118 6.10 -1.10 8.61
N VAL A 119 7.33 -1.61 8.51
CA VAL A 119 7.63 -3.04 8.64
C VAL A 119 7.13 -3.59 9.97
N LYS A 120 7.41 -2.88 11.07
CA LYS A 120 6.97 -3.29 12.41
C LYS A 120 5.44 -3.27 12.57
N ILE A 121 4.80 -2.21 12.08
CA ILE A 121 3.34 -2.05 12.14
C ILE A 121 2.64 -3.17 11.38
N LEU A 122 3.07 -3.46 10.16
CA LEU A 122 2.49 -4.51 9.32
C LEU A 122 2.65 -5.89 9.96
N ARG A 123 3.83 -6.20 10.48
CA ARG A 123 4.06 -7.46 11.20
C ARG A 123 3.14 -7.59 12.42
N ASN A 124 3.00 -6.54 13.23
CA ASN A 124 2.13 -6.56 14.39
C ASN A 124 0.65 -6.74 14.00
N ALA A 125 0.21 -6.06 12.94
CA ALA A 125 -1.15 -6.21 12.42
C ALA A 125 -1.40 -7.63 11.89
N ARG A 126 -0.45 -8.24 11.22
CA ARG A 126 -0.51 -9.63 10.78
C ARG A 126 -0.65 -10.60 11.95
N TYR A 127 0.19 -10.48 12.95
CA TYR A 127 0.10 -11.34 14.14
C TYR A 127 -1.26 -11.20 14.83
N HIS A 128 -1.78 -9.99 14.91
CA HIS A 128 -3.12 -9.77 15.46
C HIS A 128 -4.21 -10.46 14.63
N LEU A 129 -4.14 -10.40 13.30
CA LEU A 129 -5.07 -11.12 12.42
C LEU A 129 -4.98 -12.65 12.62
N GLU A 130 -3.77 -13.20 12.74
CA GLU A 130 -3.53 -14.62 12.99
C GLU A 130 -4.11 -15.04 14.35
N GLU A 131 -3.90 -14.25 15.41
CA GLU A 131 -4.48 -14.46 16.74
C GLU A 131 -6.02 -14.43 16.72
N MET A 132 -6.62 -13.60 15.85
CA MET A 132 -8.07 -13.56 15.62
C MET A 132 -8.58 -14.74 14.78
N GLY A 133 -7.68 -15.62 14.30
CA GLY A 133 -8.02 -16.81 13.53
C GLY A 133 -8.16 -16.58 12.03
N CYS A 134 -7.64 -15.48 11.51
CA CYS A 134 -7.48 -15.29 10.06
C CYS A 134 -6.39 -16.22 9.52
N GLU A 135 -6.62 -16.76 8.34
CA GLU A 135 -5.65 -17.57 7.61
C GLU A 135 -4.97 -16.70 6.55
N ILE A 136 -3.63 -16.62 6.57
CA ILE A 136 -2.87 -15.82 5.60
C ILE A 136 -1.96 -16.74 4.81
N MET A 137 -2.14 -16.72 3.50
CA MET A 137 -1.39 -17.51 2.53
C MET A 137 -0.45 -16.59 1.76
N PHE A 138 0.83 -16.60 2.13
CA PHE A 138 1.88 -15.90 1.39
C PHE A 138 2.44 -16.74 0.26
N ASP A 139 3.14 -16.11 -0.67
CA ASP A 139 3.70 -16.75 -1.87
C ASP A 139 2.63 -17.51 -2.68
N GLU A 140 1.38 -17.05 -2.60
CA GLU A 140 0.24 -17.68 -3.26
C GLU A 140 -0.49 -16.66 -4.13
N THR A 141 -0.64 -16.97 -5.40
CA THR A 141 -1.28 -16.10 -6.38
C THR A 141 -2.70 -16.55 -6.66
N CYS A 142 -3.66 -15.65 -6.52
CA CYS A 142 -5.02 -15.88 -7.02
C CYS A 142 -4.99 -15.89 -8.57
N ARG A 143 -5.36 -17.02 -9.15
CA ARG A 143 -5.43 -17.21 -10.60
C ARG A 143 -6.75 -16.73 -11.19
N ALA A 144 -7.86 -17.11 -10.58
CA ALA A 144 -9.19 -16.76 -11.06
C ALA A 144 -10.20 -16.70 -9.90
N VAL A 145 -11.27 -15.95 -10.12
CA VAL A 145 -12.48 -15.98 -9.29
C VAL A 145 -13.44 -16.99 -9.89
N ILE A 146 -13.96 -17.88 -9.06
CA ILE A 146 -14.98 -18.86 -9.48
C ILE A 146 -16.33 -18.15 -9.43
N VAL A 147 -17.03 -18.13 -10.57
CA VAL A 147 -18.35 -17.51 -10.70
C VAL A 147 -19.37 -18.57 -11.09
N GLU A 148 -20.43 -18.70 -10.29
CA GLU A 148 -21.58 -19.56 -10.56
C GLU A 148 -22.85 -18.71 -10.42
N ASP A 149 -23.76 -18.81 -11.36
CA ASP A 149 -25.03 -18.07 -11.37
C ASP A 149 -24.86 -16.56 -11.09
N ASN A 150 -23.86 -15.93 -11.72
CA ASN A 150 -23.48 -14.52 -11.54
C ASN A 150 -23.05 -14.16 -10.10
N LYS A 151 -22.58 -15.11 -9.32
CA LYS A 151 -22.06 -14.90 -7.98
C LYS A 151 -20.65 -15.45 -7.86
N ALA A 152 -19.77 -14.69 -7.20
CA ALA A 152 -18.47 -15.21 -6.81
C ALA A 152 -18.66 -16.23 -5.69
N VAL A 153 -18.24 -17.47 -5.92
CA VAL A 153 -18.38 -18.59 -4.97
C VAL A 153 -17.03 -19.08 -4.45
N GLY A 154 -15.94 -18.51 -4.91
CA GLY A 154 -14.60 -18.88 -4.47
C GLY A 154 -13.51 -18.35 -5.39
N VAL A 155 -12.31 -18.88 -5.20
CA VAL A 155 -11.13 -18.56 -6.02
C VAL A 155 -10.32 -19.81 -6.30
N THR A 156 -9.57 -19.80 -7.40
CA THR A 156 -8.49 -20.74 -7.66
C THR A 156 -7.14 -20.07 -7.55
N THR A 157 -6.13 -20.80 -7.15
CA THR A 157 -4.77 -20.29 -7.03
C THR A 157 -3.83 -20.92 -8.05
N GLU A 158 -2.66 -20.33 -8.27
CA GLU A 158 -1.65 -20.89 -9.18
C GLU A 158 -1.09 -22.22 -8.70
N SER A 159 -1.06 -22.46 -7.37
CA SER A 159 -0.68 -23.76 -6.81
C SER A 159 -1.74 -24.86 -7.01
N GLY A 160 -2.88 -24.53 -7.63
CA GLY A 160 -3.96 -25.47 -7.91
C GLY A 160 -4.97 -25.66 -6.78
N LYS A 161 -4.93 -24.84 -5.73
CA LYS A 161 -5.93 -24.88 -4.66
C LYS A 161 -7.23 -24.23 -5.12
N THR A 162 -8.35 -24.80 -4.70
CA THR A 162 -9.67 -24.19 -4.79
C THR A 162 -10.13 -23.80 -3.38
N ILE A 163 -10.59 -22.59 -3.22
CA ILE A 163 -11.05 -22.06 -1.93
C ILE A 163 -12.47 -21.54 -2.11
N ASP A 164 -13.42 -22.25 -1.54
CA ASP A 164 -14.84 -21.86 -1.55
C ASP A 164 -15.06 -20.66 -0.63
N ALA A 165 -15.87 -19.72 -1.05
CA ALA A 165 -16.19 -18.52 -0.29
C ALA A 165 -17.59 -17.99 -0.59
N GLU A 166 -18.24 -17.42 0.41
CA GLU A 166 -19.50 -16.68 0.24
C GLU A 166 -19.28 -15.27 -0.30
N ALA A 167 -18.05 -14.77 -0.19
CA ALA A 167 -17.66 -13.48 -0.79
C ALA A 167 -16.16 -13.47 -1.11
N VAL A 168 -15.80 -12.80 -2.19
CA VAL A 168 -14.42 -12.55 -2.62
C VAL A 168 -14.19 -11.06 -2.68
N VAL A 169 -13.14 -10.58 -2.00
CA VAL A 169 -12.69 -9.19 -2.02
C VAL A 169 -11.41 -9.10 -2.82
N LEU A 170 -11.42 -8.36 -3.92
CA LEU A 170 -10.24 -8.10 -4.74
C LEU A 170 -9.56 -6.81 -4.26
N ALA A 171 -8.45 -6.96 -3.55
CA ALA A 171 -7.64 -5.87 -3.01
C ALA A 171 -6.21 -5.86 -3.60
N THR A 172 -6.09 -6.21 -4.88
CA THR A 172 -4.84 -6.53 -5.57
C THR A 172 -4.05 -5.31 -6.05
N GLY A 173 -4.57 -4.11 -5.84
CA GLY A 173 -4.00 -2.89 -6.40
C GLY A 173 -4.19 -2.81 -7.92
N HIS A 174 -3.63 -1.76 -8.54
CA HIS A 174 -3.87 -1.44 -9.95
C HIS A 174 -2.98 -2.19 -10.96
N SER A 175 -2.00 -2.98 -10.49
CA SER A 175 -0.99 -3.60 -11.35
C SER A 175 -1.15 -5.12 -11.53
N SER A 176 -2.25 -5.70 -11.07
CA SER A 176 -2.56 -7.13 -11.20
C SER A 176 -3.12 -7.48 -12.59
N ARG A 177 -2.33 -7.23 -13.64
CA ARG A 177 -2.78 -7.30 -15.04
C ARG A 177 -3.36 -8.66 -15.40
N ALA A 178 -2.66 -9.75 -15.06
CA ALA A 178 -3.10 -11.10 -15.39
C ALA A 178 -4.48 -11.44 -14.79
N LEU A 179 -4.73 -11.00 -13.53
CA LEU A 179 -6.03 -11.19 -12.92
C LEU A 179 -7.12 -10.34 -13.59
N PHE A 180 -6.81 -9.10 -13.98
CA PHE A 180 -7.77 -8.25 -14.70
C PHE A 180 -8.10 -8.82 -16.09
N GLU A 181 -7.11 -9.34 -16.81
CA GLU A 181 -7.33 -10.02 -18.09
C GLU A 181 -8.22 -11.26 -17.89
N GLN A 182 -7.97 -12.06 -16.86
CA GLN A 182 -8.81 -13.22 -16.55
C GLN A 182 -10.25 -12.80 -16.21
N LEU A 183 -10.45 -11.81 -15.36
CA LEU A 183 -11.78 -11.29 -15.02
C LEU A 183 -12.53 -10.80 -16.25
N SER A 184 -11.84 -10.10 -17.17
CA SER A 184 -12.41 -9.66 -18.43
C SER A 184 -12.84 -10.83 -19.32
N ASN A 185 -12.02 -11.88 -19.41
CA ASN A 185 -12.32 -13.09 -20.16
C ASN A 185 -13.50 -13.88 -19.56
N ASP A 186 -13.67 -13.80 -18.24
CA ASP A 186 -14.78 -14.40 -17.50
C ASP A 186 -16.07 -13.56 -17.56
N GLY A 187 -16.06 -12.45 -18.33
CA GLY A 187 -17.23 -11.60 -18.56
C GLY A 187 -17.49 -10.56 -17.47
N VAL A 188 -16.55 -10.32 -16.57
CA VAL A 188 -16.65 -9.23 -15.59
C VAL A 188 -16.46 -7.90 -16.29
N LEU A 189 -17.41 -6.98 -16.13
CA LEU A 189 -17.31 -5.64 -16.68
C LEU A 189 -16.15 -4.86 -16.05
N LEU A 190 -15.18 -4.48 -16.87
CA LEU A 190 -14.10 -3.60 -16.49
C LEU A 190 -14.23 -2.26 -17.21
N GLU A 191 -14.19 -1.17 -16.46
CA GLU A 191 -14.26 0.18 -17.00
C GLU A 191 -12.91 0.88 -16.89
N PHE A 192 -12.57 1.67 -17.90
CA PHE A 192 -11.34 2.46 -17.89
C PHE A 192 -11.40 3.53 -16.80
N GLN A 193 -10.35 3.60 -16.00
CA GLN A 193 -10.17 4.64 -14.99
C GLN A 193 -8.89 5.42 -15.27
N SER A 194 -8.99 6.74 -15.30
CA SER A 194 -7.83 7.62 -15.46
C SER A 194 -6.85 7.47 -14.31
N PHE A 195 -5.57 7.48 -14.62
CA PHE A 195 -4.49 7.43 -13.64
C PHE A 195 -3.38 8.43 -13.98
N ALA A 196 -2.58 8.78 -12.98
CA ALA A 196 -1.40 9.61 -13.19
C ALA A 196 -0.19 8.74 -13.56
N SER A 197 0.50 9.14 -14.62
CA SER A 197 1.78 8.54 -15.04
C SER A 197 2.85 9.61 -15.02
N GLY A 198 4.08 9.25 -14.65
CA GLY A 198 5.17 10.20 -14.55
C GLY A 198 6.51 9.54 -14.32
N PHE A 199 7.49 10.37 -14.02
CA PHE A 199 8.87 9.99 -13.83
C PHE A 199 9.36 10.38 -12.45
N ARG A 200 10.36 9.67 -11.93
CA ARG A 200 11.15 10.10 -10.79
C ARG A 200 12.23 11.06 -11.29
N ILE A 201 12.32 12.22 -10.66
CA ILE A 201 13.37 13.21 -10.92
C ILE A 201 14.21 13.31 -9.65
N GLU A 202 15.53 13.29 -9.80
CA GLU A 202 16.49 13.48 -8.73
C GLU A 202 17.42 14.64 -9.09
N HIS A 203 17.76 15.45 -8.10
CA HIS A 203 18.70 16.55 -8.24
C HIS A 203 19.41 16.82 -6.89
N PRO A 204 20.59 17.49 -6.93
CA PRO A 204 21.30 17.81 -5.70
C PRO A 204 20.46 18.67 -4.76
N GLN A 205 20.49 18.38 -3.47
CA GLN A 205 19.77 19.15 -2.45
C GLN A 205 20.27 20.59 -2.36
N GLU A 206 21.58 20.80 -2.57
CA GLU A 206 22.23 22.11 -2.58
C GLU A 206 21.58 23.05 -3.59
N LEU A 207 21.31 22.55 -4.82
CA LEU A 207 20.63 23.32 -5.86
C LEU A 207 19.26 23.84 -5.39
N LEU A 208 18.51 23.01 -4.69
CA LEU A 208 17.18 23.39 -4.19
C LEU A 208 17.28 24.39 -3.04
N ASN A 209 18.24 24.19 -2.14
CA ASN A 209 18.48 25.12 -1.05
C ASN A 209 18.85 26.51 -1.59
N GLU A 210 19.71 26.58 -2.60
CA GLU A 210 20.08 27.83 -3.27
C GLU A 210 18.89 28.51 -3.97
N LEU A 211 18.10 27.75 -4.73
CA LEU A 211 16.94 28.27 -5.44
C LEU A 211 15.86 28.80 -4.49
N GLN A 212 15.66 28.15 -3.35
CA GLN A 212 14.58 28.50 -2.42
C GLN A 212 15.01 29.58 -1.39
N TYR A 213 16.23 29.54 -0.92
CA TYR A 213 16.71 30.38 0.18
C TYR A 213 17.77 31.40 -0.21
N GLY A 214 18.36 31.28 -1.42
CA GLY A 214 19.51 32.02 -1.86
C GLY A 214 20.80 31.57 -1.18
N ASP A 215 21.95 31.97 -1.75
CA ASP A 215 23.29 31.47 -1.39
C ASP A 215 23.63 31.61 0.10
N ARG A 216 23.18 32.71 0.71
CA ARG A 216 23.49 32.99 2.13
C ARG A 216 22.86 31.94 3.05
N PHE A 217 21.58 31.69 2.90
CA PHE A 217 20.83 30.78 3.77
C PHE A 217 21.01 29.32 3.40
N ALA A 218 21.27 29.01 2.12
CA ALA A 218 21.59 27.65 1.67
C ALA A 218 22.82 27.13 2.43
N LYS A 219 23.87 27.93 2.58
CA LYS A 219 25.06 27.54 3.35
C LYS A 219 24.80 27.32 4.86
N GLU A 220 23.79 27.94 5.43
CA GLU A 220 23.37 27.67 6.82
C GLU A 220 22.65 26.31 6.92
N VAL A 221 21.81 25.96 5.94
CA VAL A 221 21.15 24.64 5.84
C VAL A 221 22.19 23.52 5.74
N GLU A 222 23.18 23.67 4.86
CA GLU A 222 24.24 22.68 4.64
C GLU A 222 25.09 22.43 5.89
N ARG A 223 25.31 23.45 6.71
CA ARG A 223 26.04 23.31 7.97
C ARG A 223 25.28 22.57 9.05
N GLY A 224 24.00 22.30 8.85
CA GLY A 224 23.13 21.56 9.79
C GLY A 224 22.94 22.21 11.15
N LYS A 225 23.32 23.47 11.31
CA LYS A 225 23.28 24.23 12.58
C LYS A 225 22.15 25.25 12.65
N GLY A 226 21.42 25.44 11.57
CA GLY A 226 20.38 26.44 11.44
C GLY A 226 18.99 25.94 11.85
N ARG A 227 18.07 26.89 12.04
CA ARG A 227 16.63 26.62 12.19
C ARG A 227 15.91 26.50 10.85
N ILE A 228 16.63 26.62 9.73
CA ILE A 228 16.10 26.58 8.38
C ILE A 228 16.07 25.10 7.96
N PRO A 229 14.90 24.53 7.64
CA PRO A 229 14.82 23.15 7.14
C PRO A 229 15.42 23.05 5.75
N VAL A 230 15.81 21.85 5.33
CA VAL A 230 16.19 21.59 3.95
C VAL A 230 15.03 21.97 3.01
N ALA A 231 15.37 22.52 1.84
CA ALA A 231 14.38 22.94 0.86
C ALA A 231 13.62 21.73 0.31
N ASP A 232 12.31 21.88 0.17
CA ASP A 232 11.44 20.94 -0.52
C ASP A 232 10.49 21.69 -1.44
N TYR A 233 9.83 20.98 -2.35
CA TYR A 233 8.82 21.59 -3.21
C TYR A 233 7.66 20.65 -3.49
N ARG A 234 6.56 21.28 -3.85
CA ARG A 234 5.42 20.64 -4.49
C ARG A 234 4.86 21.60 -5.54
N VAL A 235 4.82 21.14 -6.78
CA VAL A 235 4.32 21.94 -7.90
C VAL A 235 3.10 21.27 -8.52
N ALA A 236 2.20 22.09 -9.03
CA ALA A 236 1.05 21.64 -9.79
C ALA A 236 0.71 22.69 -10.85
N HIS A 237 0.40 22.25 -12.05
CA HIS A 237 -0.01 23.10 -13.16
C HIS A 237 -1.07 22.40 -13.99
N THR A 238 -2.03 23.16 -14.51
CA THR A 238 -3.00 22.66 -15.48
C THR A 238 -2.71 23.29 -16.82
N ASN A 239 -2.37 22.47 -17.81
CA ASN A 239 -2.19 22.95 -19.17
C ASN A 239 -3.55 23.39 -19.73
N LYS A 240 -3.65 24.67 -20.11
CA LYS A 240 -4.90 25.27 -20.61
C LYS A 240 -5.30 24.76 -22.01
N ALA A 241 -4.37 24.22 -22.79
CA ALA A 241 -4.63 23.79 -24.15
C ALA A 241 -5.42 22.47 -24.21
N ASP A 242 -5.13 21.53 -23.29
CA ASP A 242 -5.73 20.19 -23.26
C ASP A 242 -6.37 19.84 -21.90
N ASN A 243 -6.43 20.82 -21.01
CA ASN A 243 -6.95 20.68 -19.64
C ASN A 243 -6.27 19.55 -18.83
N ARG A 244 -5.03 19.21 -19.16
CA ARG A 244 -4.25 18.15 -18.50
C ARG A 244 -3.55 18.69 -17.27
N GLY A 245 -3.80 18.05 -16.13
CA GLY A 245 -3.08 18.32 -14.88
C GLY A 245 -1.70 17.68 -14.87
N VAL A 246 -0.68 18.47 -14.53
CA VAL A 246 0.69 18.00 -14.25
C VAL A 246 1.03 18.40 -12.83
N PHE A 247 1.56 17.48 -12.05
CA PHE A 247 1.90 17.76 -10.66
C PHE A 247 3.08 16.92 -10.19
N SER A 248 3.82 17.43 -9.21
CA SER A 248 4.76 16.62 -8.43
C SER A 248 4.07 16.07 -7.18
N PHE A 249 4.52 14.91 -6.70
CA PHE A 249 4.41 14.62 -5.27
C PHE A 249 5.31 15.60 -4.49
N CYS A 250 5.16 15.63 -3.15
CA CYS A 250 6.14 16.33 -2.34
C CYS A 250 7.52 15.67 -2.57
N MET A 251 8.53 16.51 -2.81
CA MET A 251 9.91 16.06 -2.88
C MET A 251 10.33 15.47 -1.53
N CYS A 252 11.12 14.41 -1.54
CA CYS A 252 11.81 13.90 -0.36
C CYS A 252 13.19 14.52 -0.31
N PRO A 253 13.48 15.41 0.67
CA PRO A 253 14.84 15.88 0.91
C PRO A 253 15.76 14.72 1.25
N GLY A 254 16.98 14.75 0.74
CA GLY A 254 18.03 13.75 0.99
C GLY A 254 18.69 13.93 2.36
#